data_141f8b435b876dcae05e424db7a4887d
#
_entry.id   141f8b435b876dcae05e424db7a4887d
#
_cell.length_a   1.000
_cell.length_b   1.000
_cell.length_c   1.000
_cell.angle_alpha   90.00
_cell.angle_beta   90.00
_cell.angle_gamma   90.00
#
_symmetry.space_group_name_H-M   'P 1'
#
loop_
_entity.id
_entity.type
_entity.pdbx_description
1 polymer ?
#
loop_
_entity_poly.entity_id
_entity_poly.type
_entity_poly.pdbx_seq_one_letter_code
_entity_poly.pdbx_strand_id
1 'polypeptide(L)'
;MTLRAEQTPDKAYLEKQGEDYSLVDWYLDVLRKYKDKLLRITRYVVADAWFSKAKFVGETCLMGFHVISRLRDDAALWYAHDGVRTGKRGRPRIKGEKIDFEKLDLQRCEVLDIERGKAYSIKAYSKTMKRNIKVVVHYPESGGHKIYFSTDLDMVAKDIIEYYRTRFQIEFCFRDSKQFTGLNDCQARDLRKLDFAFNASLASVNIAKVMRQRYYPSLSIGLLKAYLSNVYILKRIFSKSGLKPNRTFNTKLIKELFGFVAEAA
;
A
#
# COMPACT_ATOMS: atom_id res chain seq x y z
N MET A 1 8.06 0.61 3.63
CA MET A 1 8.67 -0.42 4.53
C MET A 1 7.67 -1.55 4.72
N THR A 2 8.08 -2.80 4.59
CA THR A 2 7.24 -3.98 4.87
C THR A 2 7.40 -4.35 6.34
N LEU A 3 6.30 -4.49 7.08
CA LEU A 3 6.35 -4.87 8.49
C LEU A 3 6.31 -6.38 8.66
N ARG A 4 5.43 -7.04 7.92
CA ARG A 4 5.22 -8.48 7.99
C ARG A 4 4.50 -8.96 6.72
N ALA A 5 4.85 -10.15 6.24
CA ALA A 5 4.04 -10.92 5.31
C ALA A 5 3.39 -12.08 6.05
N GLU A 6 2.11 -12.25 5.88
CA GLU A 6 1.34 -13.39 6.37
C GLU A 6 0.94 -14.26 5.19
N GLN A 7 1.06 -15.56 5.34
CA GLN A 7 0.69 -16.51 4.30
C GLN A 7 -0.83 -16.57 4.16
N THR A 8 -1.33 -16.34 2.96
CA THR A 8 -2.77 -16.48 2.67
C THR A 8 -3.18 -17.93 2.93
N PRO A 9 -4.27 -18.18 3.68
CA PRO A 9 -4.74 -19.52 3.97
C PRO A 9 -5.26 -20.21 2.72
N ASP A 10 -5.19 -21.52 2.70
CA ASP A 10 -5.85 -22.34 1.71
C ASP A 10 -7.36 -22.47 1.98
N LYS A 11 -8.07 -23.04 1.02
CA LYS A 11 -9.52 -23.22 1.13
C LYS A 11 -9.92 -24.12 2.30
N ALA A 12 -9.14 -25.16 2.56
CA ALA A 12 -9.40 -26.09 3.64
C ALA A 12 -9.28 -25.42 5.03
N TYR A 13 -8.35 -24.48 5.18
CA TYR A 13 -8.26 -23.67 6.40
C TYR A 13 -9.51 -22.80 6.59
N LEU A 14 -9.98 -22.12 5.54
CA LEU A 14 -11.16 -21.26 5.63
C LEU A 14 -12.42 -22.07 6.00
N GLU A 15 -12.61 -23.23 5.40
CA GLU A 15 -13.73 -24.14 5.68
C GLU A 15 -13.74 -24.64 7.14
N LYS A 16 -12.56 -24.86 7.74
CA LYS A 16 -12.44 -25.25 9.15
C LYS A 16 -12.84 -24.14 10.14
N GLN A 17 -12.77 -22.87 9.75
CA GLN A 17 -13.13 -21.75 10.62
C GLN A 17 -14.66 -21.55 10.73
N GLY A 18 -15.45 -22.15 9.84
CA GLY A 18 -16.91 -22.08 9.78
C GLY A 18 -17.43 -21.69 8.39
N GLU A 19 -18.69 -21.99 8.12
CA GLU A 19 -19.31 -21.76 6.81
C GLU A 19 -19.31 -20.28 6.38
N ASP A 20 -19.41 -19.35 7.33
CA ASP A 20 -19.46 -17.91 7.09
C ASP A 20 -18.08 -17.23 7.09
N TYR A 21 -16.99 -17.99 7.38
CA TYR A 21 -15.65 -17.43 7.44
C TYR A 21 -15.04 -17.33 6.04
N SER A 22 -14.75 -16.13 5.63
CA SER A 22 -14.24 -15.81 4.29
C SER A 22 -12.79 -15.31 4.31
N LEU A 23 -12.19 -15.23 3.14
CA LEU A 23 -10.88 -14.60 2.99
C LEU A 23 -10.84 -13.14 3.49
N VAL A 24 -11.98 -12.43 3.43
CA VAL A 24 -12.10 -11.08 4.01
C VAL A 24 -11.94 -11.12 5.52
N ASP A 25 -12.49 -12.12 6.19
CA ASP A 25 -12.37 -12.30 7.63
C ASP A 25 -10.93 -12.56 8.03
N TRP A 26 -10.24 -13.39 7.28
CA TRP A 26 -8.81 -13.63 7.50
C TRP A 26 -7.97 -12.35 7.39
N TYR A 27 -8.22 -11.50 6.38
CA TYR A 27 -7.54 -10.21 6.29
C TYR A 27 -7.86 -9.29 7.47
N LEU A 28 -9.09 -9.31 7.94
CA LEU A 28 -9.51 -8.54 9.12
C LEU A 28 -8.83 -9.05 10.39
N ASP A 29 -8.68 -10.37 10.54
CA ASP A 29 -7.98 -10.97 11.68
C ASP A 29 -6.48 -10.62 11.66
N VAL A 30 -5.85 -10.59 10.50
CA VAL A 30 -4.48 -10.09 10.36
C VAL A 30 -4.38 -8.62 10.78
N LEU A 31 -5.33 -7.77 10.37
CA LEU A 31 -5.35 -6.37 10.82
C LEU A 31 -5.55 -6.26 12.34
N ARG A 32 -6.45 -7.05 12.94
CA ARG A 32 -6.67 -7.08 14.40
C ARG A 32 -5.42 -7.49 15.14
N LYS A 33 -4.72 -8.52 14.67
CA LYS A 33 -3.47 -9.02 15.26
C LYS A 33 -2.40 -7.95 15.38
N TYR A 34 -2.32 -7.05 14.40
CA TYR A 34 -1.30 -6.00 14.34
C TYR A 34 -1.82 -4.60 14.64
N LYS A 35 -3.09 -4.44 15.02
CA LYS A 35 -3.80 -3.17 15.20
C LYS A 35 -2.99 -2.14 15.98
N ASP A 36 -2.55 -2.48 17.19
CA ASP A 36 -1.88 -1.51 18.07
C ASP A 36 -0.53 -1.04 17.53
N LYS A 37 0.19 -1.92 16.84
CA LYS A 37 1.45 -1.57 16.18
C LYS A 37 1.20 -0.66 14.98
N LEU A 38 0.17 -0.96 14.19
CA LEU A 38 -0.18 -0.18 13.00
C LEU A 38 -0.71 1.20 13.36
N LEU A 39 -1.57 1.33 14.39
CA LEU A 39 -2.10 2.61 14.84
C LEU A 39 -1.04 3.57 15.38
N ARG A 40 0.12 3.06 15.83
CA ARG A 40 1.28 3.90 16.19
C ARG A 40 1.97 4.50 14.97
N ILE A 41 1.74 3.96 13.77
CA ILE A 41 2.37 4.39 12.52
C ILE A 41 1.41 5.25 11.71
N THR A 42 0.17 4.78 11.52
CA THR A 42 -0.84 5.46 10.72
C THR A 42 -2.24 5.03 11.10
N ARG A 43 -3.22 5.89 10.84
CA ARG A 43 -4.65 5.58 10.92
C ARG A 43 -5.25 5.24 9.55
N TYR A 44 -4.47 5.23 8.49
CA TYR A 44 -4.96 4.99 7.13
C TYR A 44 -4.55 3.62 6.63
N VAL A 45 -5.53 2.88 6.12
CA VAL A 45 -5.34 1.62 5.40
C VAL A 45 -5.63 1.89 3.93
N VAL A 46 -4.60 1.79 3.10
CA VAL A 46 -4.73 1.88 1.65
C VAL A 46 -4.86 0.48 1.08
N ALA A 47 -5.97 0.22 0.41
CA ALA A 47 -6.28 -1.11 -0.10
C ALA A 47 -6.71 -1.07 -1.58
N ASP A 48 -6.60 -2.21 -2.27
CA ASP A 48 -7.07 -2.34 -3.64
C ASP A 48 -8.61 -2.29 -3.70
N ALA A 49 -9.16 -2.02 -4.88
CA ALA A 49 -10.61 -1.97 -5.15
C ALA A 49 -11.34 -3.25 -4.70
N TRP A 50 -10.68 -4.41 -4.72
CA TRP A 50 -11.23 -5.66 -4.21
C TRP A 50 -11.67 -5.61 -2.74
N PHE A 51 -10.99 -4.79 -1.93
CA PHE A 51 -11.29 -4.56 -0.52
C PHE A 51 -12.41 -3.53 -0.26
N SER A 52 -12.98 -2.92 -1.30
CA SER A 52 -14.08 -1.95 -1.18
C SER A 52 -15.42 -2.62 -0.86
N LYS A 53 -15.40 -3.59 0.05
CA LYS A 53 -16.55 -4.38 0.52
C LYS A 53 -17.04 -3.85 1.86
N ALA A 54 -18.37 -3.84 2.06
CA ALA A 54 -19.00 -3.34 3.28
C ALA A 54 -18.39 -3.91 4.56
N LYS A 55 -18.19 -5.23 4.61
CA LYS A 55 -17.63 -5.94 5.76
C LYS A 55 -16.19 -5.45 6.05
N PHE A 56 -15.32 -5.46 5.05
CA PHE A 56 -13.92 -5.02 5.24
C PHE A 56 -13.84 -3.57 5.69
N VAL A 57 -14.52 -2.67 4.98
CA VAL A 57 -14.50 -1.23 5.31
C VAL A 57 -15.11 -0.97 6.68
N GLY A 58 -16.24 -1.63 7.00
CA GLY A 58 -16.93 -1.48 8.29
C GLY A 58 -16.06 -1.89 9.48
N GLU A 59 -15.55 -3.12 9.44
CA GLU A 59 -14.71 -3.68 10.50
C GLU A 59 -13.39 -2.93 10.66
N THR A 60 -12.75 -2.53 9.54
CA THR A 60 -11.53 -1.72 9.56
C THR A 60 -11.76 -0.38 10.26
N CYS A 61 -12.91 0.27 10.01
CA CYS A 61 -13.26 1.51 10.71
C CYS A 61 -13.56 1.27 12.21
N LEU A 62 -14.19 0.15 12.58
CA LEU A 62 -14.42 -0.19 13.99
C LEU A 62 -13.10 -0.43 14.75
N MET A 63 -12.04 -0.85 14.06
CA MET A 63 -10.71 -0.97 14.64
C MET A 63 -10.01 0.39 14.85
N GLY A 64 -10.58 1.51 14.39
CA GLY A 64 -10.02 2.86 14.52
C GLY A 64 -9.19 3.32 13.32
N PHE A 65 -9.25 2.60 12.20
CA PHE A 65 -8.62 3.00 10.95
C PHE A 65 -9.60 3.69 10.01
N HIS A 66 -9.06 4.48 9.09
CA HIS A 66 -9.75 4.95 7.89
C HIS A 66 -9.28 4.15 6.69
N VAL A 67 -10.20 3.86 5.78
CA VAL A 67 -9.91 3.12 4.54
C VAL A 67 -9.84 4.09 3.37
N ILE A 68 -8.77 3.98 2.60
CA ILE A 68 -8.60 4.65 1.31
C ILE A 68 -8.51 3.57 0.24
N SER A 69 -9.38 3.66 -0.76
CA SER A 69 -9.40 2.69 -1.84
C SER A 69 -10.03 3.28 -3.11
N ARG A 70 -10.16 2.48 -4.13
CA ARG A 70 -10.86 2.80 -5.37
C ARG A 70 -12.17 2.03 -5.42
N LEU A 71 -13.23 2.67 -5.90
CA LEU A 71 -14.47 2.03 -6.30
C LEU A 71 -14.41 1.63 -7.78
N ARG A 72 -15.32 0.76 -8.17
CA ARG A 72 -15.56 0.45 -9.58
C ARG A 72 -16.19 1.67 -10.24
N ASP A 73 -15.99 1.80 -11.54
CA ASP A 73 -16.46 2.97 -12.30
C ASP A 73 -18.00 3.02 -12.38
N ASP A 74 -18.69 1.86 -12.19
CA ASP A 74 -20.14 1.72 -12.11
C ASP A 74 -20.72 1.85 -10.68
N ALA A 75 -19.94 2.32 -9.71
CA ALA A 75 -20.33 2.39 -8.31
C ALA A 75 -21.56 3.28 -8.11
N ALA A 76 -22.60 2.73 -7.48
CA ALA A 76 -23.80 3.47 -7.14
C ALA A 76 -23.60 4.30 -5.87
N LEU A 77 -23.46 5.62 -6.04
CA LEU A 77 -23.32 6.59 -4.97
C LEU A 77 -24.44 7.63 -5.02
N TRP A 78 -24.73 8.24 -3.90
CA TRP A 78 -25.69 9.32 -3.75
C TRP A 78 -25.02 10.53 -3.10
N TYR A 79 -25.42 11.73 -3.48
CA TYR A 79 -25.04 12.90 -2.71
C TYR A 79 -25.43 12.73 -1.24
N ALA A 80 -24.62 13.19 -0.32
CA ALA A 80 -24.99 13.23 1.09
C ALA A 80 -26.22 14.12 1.25
N HIS A 81 -27.14 13.73 2.13
CA HIS A 81 -28.29 14.56 2.42
C HIS A 81 -27.91 15.64 3.43
N ASP A 82 -27.95 16.87 3.01
CA ASP A 82 -27.62 18.10 3.73
C ASP A 82 -28.87 18.93 4.10
N GLY A 83 -30.06 18.39 3.81
CA GLY A 83 -31.33 19.06 4.09
C GLY A 83 -31.71 19.07 5.57
N VAL A 84 -32.44 20.14 5.95
CA VAL A 84 -32.98 20.31 7.29
C VAL A 84 -33.91 19.14 7.64
N ARG A 85 -33.87 18.66 8.86
CA ARG A 85 -34.84 17.67 9.37
C ARG A 85 -36.27 18.24 9.29
N THR A 86 -37.12 17.62 8.50
CA THR A 86 -38.45 18.12 8.20
C THR A 86 -39.43 17.97 9.37
N GLY A 87 -39.03 17.39 10.54
CA GLY A 87 -39.90 17.16 11.69
C GLY A 87 -41.04 16.17 11.47
N LYS A 88 -41.23 15.67 10.23
CA LYS A 88 -42.30 14.69 9.93
C LYS A 88 -41.98 13.31 10.48
N ARG A 89 -43.03 12.56 10.88
CA ARG A 89 -42.90 11.15 11.31
C ARG A 89 -42.22 10.32 10.22
N GLY A 90 -41.16 9.58 10.58
CA GLY A 90 -40.46 8.68 9.69
C GLY A 90 -38.96 8.72 9.89
N ARG A 91 -38.25 7.77 9.24
CA ARG A 91 -36.77 7.73 9.26
C ARG A 91 -36.19 8.94 8.53
N PRO A 92 -35.28 9.70 9.14
CA PRO A 92 -34.61 10.80 8.48
C PRO A 92 -33.99 10.38 7.13
N ARG A 93 -34.08 11.27 6.14
CA ARG A 93 -33.47 11.04 4.82
C ARG A 93 -31.95 11.05 4.97
N ILE A 94 -31.28 10.01 4.53
CA ILE A 94 -29.82 9.84 4.72
C ILE A 94 -29.07 10.18 3.44
N LYS A 95 -29.74 10.11 2.28
CA LYS A 95 -29.15 10.28 0.96
C LYS A 95 -29.97 11.24 0.11
N GLY A 96 -29.28 12.00 -0.74
CA GLY A 96 -29.84 12.86 -1.75
C GLY A 96 -30.13 12.11 -3.06
N GLU A 97 -29.86 12.77 -4.18
CA GLU A 97 -29.98 12.22 -5.52
C GLU A 97 -28.83 11.27 -5.83
N LYS A 98 -29.04 10.37 -6.80
CA LYS A 98 -27.97 9.47 -7.27
C LYS A 98 -26.95 10.29 -8.05
N ILE A 99 -25.67 10.04 -7.81
CA ILE A 99 -24.58 10.70 -8.54
C ILE A 99 -24.49 10.09 -9.92
N ASP A 100 -24.52 10.96 -10.95
CA ASP A 100 -24.20 10.63 -12.32
C ASP A 100 -22.77 11.12 -12.59
N PHE A 101 -21.85 10.18 -12.83
CA PHE A 101 -20.45 10.51 -13.05
C PHE A 101 -20.16 11.11 -14.44
N GLU A 102 -21.10 10.99 -15.39
CA GLU A 102 -20.99 11.66 -16.68
C GLU A 102 -21.49 13.12 -16.61
N LYS A 103 -22.37 13.41 -15.65
CA LYS A 103 -23.00 14.72 -15.45
C LYS A 103 -22.97 15.13 -13.97
N LEU A 104 -21.76 15.36 -13.43
CA LEU A 104 -21.61 15.80 -12.05
C LEU A 104 -22.26 17.17 -11.81
N ASP A 105 -22.98 17.30 -10.71
CA ASP A 105 -23.43 18.59 -10.19
C ASP A 105 -22.23 19.33 -9.58
N LEU A 106 -21.65 20.22 -10.37
CA LEU A 106 -20.45 20.98 -9.98
C LEU A 106 -20.68 21.92 -8.79
N GLN A 107 -21.94 22.29 -8.51
CA GLN A 107 -22.26 23.15 -7.34
C GLN A 107 -22.08 22.40 -6.02
N ARG A 108 -22.13 21.06 -6.06
CA ARG A 108 -21.91 20.17 -4.91
C ARG A 108 -20.52 19.57 -4.86
N CYS A 109 -19.63 20.01 -5.74
CA CYS A 109 -18.28 19.48 -5.86
C CYS A 109 -17.25 20.55 -5.50
N GLU A 110 -16.20 20.13 -4.84
CA GLU A 110 -14.96 20.88 -4.68
C GLU A 110 -14.06 20.55 -5.88
N VAL A 111 -13.63 21.55 -6.63
CA VAL A 111 -12.70 21.37 -7.76
C VAL A 111 -11.29 21.20 -7.21
N LEU A 112 -10.58 20.20 -7.68
CA LEU A 112 -9.19 19.94 -7.27
C LEU A 112 -8.24 20.32 -8.40
N ASP A 113 -7.21 21.09 -8.03
CA ASP A 113 -6.08 21.35 -8.90
C ASP A 113 -5.13 20.14 -8.91
N ILE A 114 -5.05 19.45 -10.05
CA ILE A 114 -4.22 18.27 -10.28
C ILE A 114 -3.45 18.41 -11.58
N GLU A 115 -2.28 17.81 -11.67
CA GLU A 115 -1.35 17.95 -12.80
C GLU A 115 -1.92 17.43 -14.14
N ARG A 116 -2.79 16.42 -14.12
CA ARG A 116 -3.31 15.77 -15.34
C ARG A 116 -4.80 15.48 -15.23
N GLY A 117 -5.58 16.04 -16.13
CA GLY A 117 -7.02 15.85 -16.16
C GLY A 117 -7.77 16.79 -15.21
N LYS A 118 -8.99 16.39 -14.82
CA LYS A 118 -9.85 17.10 -13.88
C LYS A 118 -10.21 16.20 -12.72
N ALA A 119 -10.28 16.75 -11.51
CA ALA A 119 -10.76 16.00 -10.36
C ALA A 119 -11.71 16.83 -9.51
N TYR A 120 -12.67 16.12 -8.91
CA TYR A 120 -13.73 16.72 -8.10
C TYR A 120 -13.89 15.92 -6.81
N SER A 121 -14.00 16.62 -5.69
CA SER A 121 -14.26 16.01 -4.39
C SER A 121 -15.74 16.17 -4.03
N ILE A 122 -16.34 15.11 -3.50
CA ILE A 122 -17.76 15.03 -3.17
C ILE A 122 -17.92 14.28 -1.84
N LYS A 123 -18.79 14.77 -0.96
CA LYS A 123 -19.31 13.97 0.16
C LYS A 123 -20.46 13.12 -0.36
N ALA A 124 -20.29 11.80 -0.41
CA ALA A 124 -21.25 10.87 -0.98
C ALA A 124 -21.69 9.82 0.03
N TYR A 125 -22.96 9.38 -0.08
CA TYR A 125 -23.46 8.22 0.65
C TYR A 125 -23.29 6.96 -0.19
N SER A 126 -22.56 5.98 0.33
CA SER A 126 -22.45 4.65 -0.27
C SER A 126 -23.52 3.72 0.32
N LYS A 127 -24.44 3.25 -0.53
CA LYS A 127 -25.47 2.26 -0.12
C LYS A 127 -24.82 0.93 0.27
N THR A 128 -23.80 0.50 -0.44
CA THR A 128 -23.08 -0.74 -0.16
C THR A 128 -22.40 -0.70 1.20
N MET A 129 -21.71 0.40 1.51
CA MET A 129 -21.01 0.56 2.79
C MET A 129 -21.89 1.11 3.91
N LYS A 130 -23.14 1.51 3.61
CA LYS A 130 -24.14 2.10 4.53
C LYS A 130 -23.60 3.29 5.33
N ARG A 131 -22.75 4.12 4.69
CA ARG A 131 -22.10 5.29 5.33
C ARG A 131 -21.81 6.40 4.34
N ASN A 132 -21.57 7.59 4.88
CA ASN A 132 -20.96 8.66 4.11
C ASN A 132 -19.48 8.40 3.93
N ILE A 133 -18.96 8.75 2.76
CA ILE A 133 -17.55 8.66 2.38
C ILE A 133 -17.18 9.94 1.64
N LYS A 134 -15.91 10.33 1.73
CA LYS A 134 -15.36 11.36 0.85
C LYS A 134 -14.88 10.69 -0.41
N VAL A 135 -15.35 11.18 -1.55
CA VAL A 135 -15.07 10.62 -2.87
C VAL A 135 -14.31 11.63 -3.69
N VAL A 136 -13.33 11.17 -4.42
CA VAL A 136 -12.65 11.95 -5.46
C VAL A 136 -12.86 11.27 -6.80
N VAL A 137 -13.53 11.96 -7.70
CA VAL A 137 -13.73 11.54 -9.09
C VAL A 137 -12.66 12.19 -9.94
N HIS A 138 -11.80 11.40 -10.56
CA HIS A 138 -10.73 11.86 -11.43
C HIS A 138 -11.06 11.50 -12.87
N TYR A 139 -11.07 12.49 -13.76
CA TYR A 139 -11.22 12.36 -15.20
C TYR A 139 -9.85 12.56 -15.85
N PRO A 140 -9.14 11.49 -16.20
CA PRO A 140 -7.85 11.58 -16.87
C PRO A 140 -8.02 12.06 -18.31
N GLU A 141 -6.97 12.64 -18.89
CA GLU A 141 -6.95 13.08 -20.29
C GLU A 141 -7.19 11.94 -21.29
N SER A 142 -6.88 10.70 -20.90
CA SER A 142 -7.12 9.49 -21.70
C SER A 142 -8.59 9.08 -21.79
N GLY A 143 -9.49 9.81 -21.15
CA GLY A 143 -10.93 9.52 -21.11
C GLY A 143 -11.34 8.62 -19.95
N GLY A 144 -12.67 8.52 -19.76
CA GLY A 144 -13.27 7.80 -18.65
C GLY A 144 -13.12 8.51 -17.31
N HIS A 145 -13.42 7.80 -16.22
CA HIS A 145 -13.27 8.34 -14.87
C HIS A 145 -12.75 7.26 -13.90
N LYS A 146 -12.17 7.71 -12.79
CA LYS A 146 -11.70 6.84 -11.69
C LYS A 146 -12.26 7.39 -10.39
N ILE A 147 -12.82 6.52 -9.55
CA ILE A 147 -13.49 6.89 -8.32
C ILE A 147 -12.66 6.43 -7.13
N TYR A 148 -12.01 7.36 -6.44
CA TYR A 148 -11.28 7.12 -5.20
C TYR A 148 -12.15 7.51 -4.01
N PHE A 149 -11.96 6.88 -2.86
CA PHE A 149 -12.67 7.27 -1.65
C PHE A 149 -11.82 7.15 -0.40
N SER A 150 -12.23 7.90 0.60
CA SER A 150 -11.79 7.78 1.99
C SER A 150 -12.99 7.68 2.92
N THR A 151 -12.88 6.87 3.96
CA THR A 151 -13.86 6.86 5.06
C THR A 151 -13.65 8.00 6.05
N ASP A 152 -12.52 8.71 5.95
CA ASP A 152 -12.28 9.98 6.63
C ASP A 152 -12.88 11.11 5.79
N LEU A 153 -13.93 11.73 6.32
CA LEU A 153 -14.66 12.81 5.63
C LEU A 153 -13.89 14.14 5.64
N ASP A 154 -12.96 14.29 6.57
CA ASP A 154 -12.20 15.52 6.79
C ASP A 154 -10.82 15.49 6.09
N MET A 155 -10.45 14.33 5.53
CA MET A 155 -9.21 14.17 4.80
C MET A 155 -9.14 15.12 3.59
N VAL A 156 -7.98 15.74 3.35
CA VAL A 156 -7.76 16.57 2.17
C VAL A 156 -7.95 15.71 0.91
N ALA A 157 -8.76 16.19 -0.03
CA ALA A 157 -9.16 15.39 -1.19
C ALA A 157 -7.97 15.00 -2.09
N LYS A 158 -6.98 15.88 -2.25
CA LYS A 158 -5.74 15.60 -3.00
C LYS A 158 -4.97 14.44 -2.39
N ASP A 159 -4.92 14.37 -1.04
CA ASP A 159 -4.22 13.31 -0.33
C ASP A 159 -4.84 11.93 -0.58
N ILE A 160 -6.15 11.83 -0.84
CA ILE A 160 -6.80 10.56 -1.18
C ILE A 160 -6.16 9.93 -2.42
N ILE A 161 -5.92 10.74 -3.46
CA ILE A 161 -5.26 10.27 -4.69
C ILE A 161 -3.81 9.89 -4.40
N GLU A 162 -3.09 10.73 -3.65
CA GLU A 162 -1.68 10.50 -3.33
C GLU A 162 -1.49 9.25 -2.50
N TYR A 163 -2.28 9.07 -1.43
CA TYR A 163 -2.25 7.85 -0.64
C TYR A 163 -2.58 6.60 -1.48
N TYR A 164 -3.60 6.67 -2.33
CA TYR A 164 -3.91 5.53 -3.20
C TYR A 164 -2.77 5.19 -4.17
N ARG A 165 -2.06 6.17 -4.69
CA ARG A 165 -0.87 5.97 -5.53
C ARG A 165 0.23 5.21 -4.78
N THR A 166 0.35 5.38 -3.47
CA THR A 166 1.36 4.63 -2.67
C THR A 166 1.15 3.12 -2.70
N ARG A 167 -0.04 2.62 -3.07
CA ARG A 167 -0.31 1.20 -3.24
C ARG A 167 0.69 0.52 -4.18
N PHE A 168 1.13 1.19 -5.22
CA PHE A 168 2.14 0.67 -6.15
C PHE A 168 3.47 0.32 -5.48
N GLN A 169 3.76 0.86 -4.30
CA GLN A 169 4.96 0.51 -3.54
C GLN A 169 4.99 -0.98 -3.15
N ILE A 170 3.84 -1.64 -3.06
CA ILE A 170 3.74 -3.09 -2.82
C ILE A 170 4.32 -3.85 -4.01
N GLU A 171 3.97 -3.45 -5.23
CA GLU A 171 4.46 -4.08 -6.46
C GLU A 171 5.98 -3.93 -6.61
N PHE A 172 6.50 -2.73 -6.34
CA PHE A 172 7.94 -2.49 -6.31
C PHE A 172 8.64 -3.31 -5.22
N CYS A 173 8.03 -3.45 -4.05
CA CYS A 173 8.59 -4.25 -2.97
C CYS A 173 8.70 -5.73 -3.38
N PHE A 174 7.67 -6.30 -3.99
CA PHE A 174 7.69 -7.68 -4.48
C PHE A 174 8.68 -7.86 -5.63
N ARG A 175 8.73 -6.92 -6.58
CA ARG A 175 9.72 -6.95 -7.67
C ARG A 175 11.14 -6.98 -7.12
N ASP A 176 11.46 -6.03 -6.24
CA ASP A 176 12.80 -5.90 -5.65
C ASP A 176 13.15 -7.15 -4.82
N SER A 177 12.16 -7.72 -4.11
CA SER A 177 12.35 -8.94 -3.32
C SER A 177 12.63 -10.16 -4.19
N LYS A 178 11.92 -10.31 -5.31
CA LYS A 178 12.15 -11.40 -6.25
C LYS A 178 13.51 -11.29 -6.95
N GLN A 179 13.88 -10.09 -7.37
CA GLN A 179 15.10 -9.87 -8.15
C GLN A 179 16.37 -9.87 -7.29
N PHE A 180 16.30 -9.33 -6.07
CA PHE A 180 17.52 -9.02 -5.34
C PHE A 180 17.68 -9.74 -4.00
N THR A 181 16.60 -10.22 -3.38
CA THR A 181 16.67 -10.80 -2.03
C THR A 181 16.12 -12.22 -1.91
N GLY A 182 15.90 -12.89 -3.03
CA GLY A 182 15.63 -14.33 -3.06
C GLY A 182 14.22 -14.73 -2.61
N LEU A 183 13.20 -13.88 -2.86
CA LEU A 183 11.83 -14.19 -2.47
C LEU A 183 11.31 -15.51 -3.06
N ASN A 184 11.76 -15.86 -4.28
CA ASN A 184 11.36 -17.07 -4.99
C ASN A 184 12.36 -18.23 -4.84
N ASP A 185 13.45 -18.06 -4.09
CA ASP A 185 14.55 -19.04 -4.06
C ASP A 185 14.34 -20.15 -3.01
N CYS A 186 13.34 -19.95 -2.13
CA CYS A 186 13.05 -20.93 -1.07
C CYS A 186 12.32 -22.15 -1.63
N GLN A 187 12.98 -23.30 -1.56
CA GLN A 187 12.43 -24.61 -1.97
C GLN A 187 11.81 -25.40 -0.82
N ALA A 188 11.69 -24.81 0.36
CA ALA A 188 11.11 -25.50 1.52
C ALA A 188 9.61 -25.74 1.31
N ARG A 189 9.12 -26.87 1.83
CA ARG A 189 7.68 -27.20 1.88
C ARG A 189 7.06 -26.94 3.25
N ASP A 190 7.88 -26.82 4.28
CA ASP A 190 7.45 -26.50 5.64
C ASP A 190 7.01 -25.02 5.73
N LEU A 191 5.80 -24.79 6.26
CA LEU A 191 5.19 -23.46 6.32
C LEU A 191 6.00 -22.46 7.15
N ARG A 192 6.67 -22.90 8.22
CA ARG A 192 7.49 -22.02 9.07
C ARG A 192 8.76 -21.59 8.34
N LYS A 193 9.36 -22.50 7.55
CA LYS A 193 10.53 -22.18 6.72
C LYS A 193 10.17 -21.20 5.60
N LEU A 194 9.01 -21.40 4.96
CA LEU A 194 8.48 -20.47 3.97
C LEU A 194 8.21 -19.09 4.59
N ASP A 195 7.52 -19.06 5.72
CA ASP A 195 7.24 -17.82 6.46
C ASP A 195 8.53 -17.06 6.79
N PHE A 196 9.54 -17.77 7.30
CA PHE A 196 10.84 -17.17 7.57
C PHE A 196 11.50 -16.62 6.32
N ALA A 197 11.57 -17.41 5.23
CA ALA A 197 12.23 -17.00 3.98
C ALA A 197 11.57 -15.76 3.36
N PHE A 198 10.24 -15.73 3.30
CA PHE A 198 9.49 -14.59 2.80
C PHE A 198 9.76 -13.33 3.62
N ASN A 199 9.65 -13.42 4.94
CA ASN A 199 9.86 -12.27 5.81
C ASN A 199 11.32 -11.81 5.83
N ALA A 200 12.30 -12.72 5.76
CA ALA A 200 13.70 -12.38 5.63
C ALA A 200 14.01 -11.64 4.33
N SER A 201 13.45 -12.10 3.20
CA SER A 201 13.58 -11.44 1.90
C SER A 201 13.03 -10.00 1.95
N LEU A 202 11.81 -9.82 2.45
CA LEU A 202 11.17 -8.50 2.57
C LEU A 202 11.91 -7.57 3.54
N ALA A 203 12.42 -8.11 4.66
CA ALA A 203 13.24 -7.36 5.62
C ALA A 203 14.56 -6.90 4.96
N SER A 204 15.17 -7.74 4.13
CA SER A 204 16.39 -7.40 3.39
C SER A 204 16.17 -6.23 2.42
N VAL A 205 15.01 -6.18 1.74
CA VAL A 205 14.64 -5.01 0.90
C VAL A 205 14.48 -3.76 1.76
N ASN A 206 13.87 -3.86 2.95
CA ASN A 206 13.75 -2.70 3.86
C ASN A 206 15.13 -2.17 4.26
N ILE A 207 16.05 -3.07 4.65
CA ILE A 207 17.43 -2.71 5.01
C ILE A 207 18.13 -2.04 3.82
N ALA A 208 18.02 -2.64 2.63
CA ALA A 208 18.63 -2.08 1.42
C ALA A 208 18.10 -0.67 1.10
N LYS A 209 16.78 -0.44 1.26
CA LYS A 209 16.18 0.89 1.06
C LYS A 209 16.71 1.92 2.06
N VAL A 210 16.84 1.56 3.34
CA VAL A 210 17.40 2.43 4.37
C VAL A 210 18.89 2.71 4.11
N MET A 211 19.67 1.68 3.79
CA MET A 211 21.09 1.83 3.46
C MET A 211 21.28 2.75 2.25
N ARG A 212 20.50 2.55 1.19
CA ARG A 212 20.50 3.40 0.01
C ARG A 212 20.21 4.84 0.37
N GLN A 213 19.13 5.09 1.11
CA GLN A 213 18.72 6.45 1.46
C GLN A 213 19.78 7.19 2.31
N ARG A 214 20.43 6.48 3.25
CA ARG A 214 21.37 7.09 4.20
C ARG A 214 22.81 7.19 3.69
N TYR A 215 23.27 6.18 2.95
CA TYR A 215 24.70 6.02 2.64
C TYR A 215 25.01 5.96 1.15
N TYR A 216 24.03 5.54 0.31
CA TYR A 216 24.26 5.27 -1.11
C TYR A 216 23.11 5.81 -1.98
N PRO A 217 22.79 7.12 -1.92
CA PRO A 217 21.59 7.67 -2.56
C PRO A 217 21.56 7.51 -4.08
N SER A 218 22.73 7.45 -4.73
CA SER A 218 22.87 7.29 -6.18
C SER A 218 22.75 5.83 -6.67
N LEU A 219 22.86 4.83 -5.76
CA LEU A 219 22.82 3.43 -6.17
C LEU A 219 21.38 2.91 -6.27
N SER A 220 21.10 2.09 -7.28
CA SER A 220 19.91 1.23 -7.29
C SER A 220 20.07 0.09 -6.26
N ILE A 221 18.96 -0.62 -5.92
CA ILE A 221 19.03 -1.78 -5.00
C ILE A 221 19.92 -2.89 -5.60
N GLY A 222 19.86 -3.10 -6.92
CA GLY A 222 20.70 -4.07 -7.62
C GLY A 222 22.19 -3.72 -7.52
N LEU A 223 22.55 -2.46 -7.79
CA LEU A 223 23.93 -2.00 -7.66
C LEU A 223 24.42 -2.04 -6.21
N LEU A 224 23.58 -1.71 -5.23
CA LEU A 224 23.92 -1.84 -3.81
C LEU A 224 24.20 -3.31 -3.45
N LYS A 225 23.39 -4.26 -3.93
CA LYS A 225 23.63 -5.70 -3.74
C LYS A 225 24.99 -6.11 -4.33
N ALA A 226 25.26 -5.73 -5.58
CA ALA A 226 26.54 -6.03 -6.23
C ALA A 226 27.73 -5.44 -5.47
N TYR A 227 27.62 -4.18 -5.05
CA TYR A 227 28.63 -3.51 -4.23
C TYR A 227 28.92 -4.27 -2.93
N LEU A 228 27.87 -4.60 -2.14
CA LEU A 228 28.03 -5.32 -0.87
C LEU A 228 28.61 -6.72 -1.07
N SER A 229 28.19 -7.44 -2.13
CA SER A 229 28.75 -8.75 -2.49
C SER A 229 30.23 -8.67 -2.81
N ASN A 230 30.63 -7.69 -3.61
CA ASN A 230 32.02 -7.50 -3.98
C ASN A 230 32.88 -7.13 -2.76
N VAL A 231 32.39 -6.25 -1.90
CA VAL A 231 33.08 -5.93 -0.62
C VAL A 231 33.26 -7.17 0.24
N TYR A 232 32.24 -8.03 0.33
CA TYR A 232 32.29 -9.28 1.07
C TYR A 232 33.34 -10.25 0.50
N ILE A 233 33.36 -10.44 -0.84
CA ILE A 233 34.30 -11.32 -1.51
C ILE A 233 35.73 -10.82 -1.30
N LEU A 234 35.99 -9.52 -1.47
CA LEU A 234 37.31 -8.93 -1.22
C LEU A 234 37.77 -9.16 0.22
N LYS A 235 36.91 -8.91 1.22
CA LYS A 235 37.22 -9.18 2.62
C LYS A 235 37.60 -10.64 2.85
N ARG A 236 36.91 -11.59 2.21
CA ARG A 236 37.25 -13.02 2.30
C ARG A 236 38.60 -13.34 1.68
N ILE A 237 38.91 -12.78 0.51
CA ILE A 237 40.20 -12.98 -0.16
C ILE A 237 41.33 -12.49 0.75
N PHE A 238 41.22 -11.27 1.27
CA PHE A 238 42.26 -10.71 2.16
C PHE A 238 42.40 -11.53 3.45
N SER A 239 41.28 -11.94 4.06
CA SER A 239 41.33 -12.78 5.26
C SER A 239 42.03 -14.13 5.03
N LYS A 240 41.82 -14.74 3.85
CA LYS A 240 42.45 -16.04 3.50
C LYS A 240 43.91 -15.90 3.02
N SER A 241 44.28 -14.77 2.48
CA SER A 241 45.67 -14.52 2.04
C SER A 241 46.62 -14.14 3.19
N GLY A 242 46.15 -14.11 4.42
CA GLY A 242 46.93 -13.68 5.60
C GLY A 242 47.19 -12.17 5.65
N LEU A 243 46.73 -11.43 4.67
CA LEU A 243 46.74 -9.98 4.68
C LEU A 243 45.69 -9.46 5.63
N LYS A 244 46.06 -8.89 6.77
CA LYS A 244 45.13 -8.16 7.64
C LYS A 244 44.65 -6.95 6.84
N PRO A 245 43.33 -6.82 6.57
CA PRO A 245 42.79 -5.60 5.97
C PRO A 245 43.14 -4.47 6.93
N ASN A 246 44.07 -3.60 6.54
CA ASN A 246 44.42 -2.44 7.35
C ASN A 246 43.13 -1.65 7.60
N ARG A 247 42.98 -0.99 8.78
CA ARG A 247 41.77 -0.21 9.18
C ARG A 247 41.34 0.84 8.13
N THR A 248 42.21 1.17 7.23
CA THR A 248 41.99 1.97 6.03
C THR A 248 41.83 1.07 4.80
N PHE A 249 40.82 0.25 4.75
CA PHE A 249 40.21 -0.07 3.47
C PHE A 249 39.70 1.27 2.95
N ASN A 250 40.57 1.94 2.19
CA ASN A 250 40.36 3.31 1.75
C ASN A 250 39.04 3.34 0.99
N THR A 251 37.98 3.80 1.65
CA THR A 251 36.64 3.97 1.07
C THR A 251 36.71 4.71 -0.26
N LYS A 252 37.76 5.52 -0.49
CA LYS A 252 38.00 6.23 -1.71
C LYS A 252 38.49 5.28 -2.81
N LEU A 253 39.47 4.41 -2.52
CA LEU A 253 39.97 3.42 -3.50
C LEU A 253 38.86 2.39 -3.85
N ILE A 254 38.08 1.96 -2.90
CA ILE A 254 36.95 1.08 -3.16
C ILE A 254 35.91 1.81 -4.01
N LYS A 255 35.58 3.07 -3.73
CA LYS A 255 34.67 3.86 -4.56
C LYS A 255 35.19 4.07 -5.98
N GLU A 256 36.48 4.30 -6.14
CA GLU A 256 37.12 4.43 -7.45
C GLU A 256 37.09 3.13 -8.23
N LEU A 257 37.44 1.99 -7.61
CA LEU A 257 37.34 0.65 -8.21
C LEU A 257 35.94 0.23 -8.57
N PHE A 258 34.92 0.67 -7.80
CA PHE A 258 33.52 0.36 -8.04
C PHE A 258 32.79 1.40 -8.89
N GLY A 259 33.26 2.65 -8.93
CA GLY A 259 32.83 3.64 -9.91
C GLY A 259 32.99 3.13 -11.33
N PHE A 260 34.08 2.41 -11.61
CA PHE A 260 34.34 1.78 -12.91
C PHE A 260 33.31 0.69 -13.27
N VAL A 261 32.76 -0.04 -12.29
CA VAL A 261 31.71 -1.07 -12.53
C VAL A 261 30.31 -0.46 -12.69
N ALA A 262 30.08 0.69 -12.09
CA ALA A 262 28.79 1.38 -12.21
C ALA A 262 28.63 2.14 -13.53
N GLU A 263 29.76 2.55 -14.16
CA GLU A 263 29.76 3.20 -15.47
C GLU A 263 29.73 2.18 -16.63
N ALA A 264 30.05 0.93 -16.38
CA ALA A 264 30.08 -0.15 -17.38
C ALA A 264 28.82 -1.03 -17.43
N ALA A 265 27.78 -0.76 -16.60
CA ALA A 265 26.52 -1.46 -16.53
C ALA A 265 25.34 -0.54 -16.87
#